data_69b2c5fcc366f77bfaead875467a9f7f
#
_entry.id   69b2c5fcc366f77bfaead875467a9f7f
#
_cell.length_a   1.000
_cell.length_b   1.000
_cell.length_c   1.000
_cell.angle_alpha   90.00
_cell.angle_beta   90.00
_cell.angle_gamma   90.00
#
_symmetry.space_group_name_H-M   'P 1'
#
loop_
_entity.id
_entity.type
_entity.pdbx_description
1 polymer ?
#
loop_
_entity_poly.entity_id
_entity_poly.type
_entity_poly.pdbx_seq_one_letter_code
_entity_poly.pdbx_strand_id
1 'polypeptide(L)'
;ANRVFDYLTNWELGDKPISKMQNLLLTPTNMRLAIIQLIENEIKNANKKKPAKIIIKLNSLTDPILLSYLYKAVKANVEVHLIIRGILTLDKKEAKLNQKLNAISIVDQYLEHARVMIFHNNGNEKVYISSADWMVRNLDHRIEVAAPILDPKIKKELIDIINIQLKDNQKARILDAELLNKYVPSGRMKFKSQEETYNYLKGKNRYN
;
A
#
# COMPACT_ATOMS: atom_id res chain seq x y z
N ALA A 1 -22.36 -2.50 2.22
CA ALA A 1 -22.18 -3.90 2.64
C ALA A 1 -23.17 -4.82 1.88
N ASN A 2 -24.49 -4.62 1.96
CA ASN A 2 -25.50 -5.53 1.37
C ASN A 2 -25.26 -5.85 -0.11
N ARG A 3 -24.94 -4.86 -0.94
CA ARG A 3 -24.63 -5.08 -2.37
C ARG A 3 -23.42 -6.00 -2.62
N VAL A 4 -22.46 -6.08 -1.67
CA VAL A 4 -21.36 -7.03 -1.79
C VAL A 4 -21.87 -8.43 -1.54
N PHE A 5 -22.74 -8.62 -0.54
CA PHE A 5 -23.36 -9.92 -0.26
C PHE A 5 -24.30 -10.35 -1.39
N ASP A 6 -25.08 -9.42 -1.95
CA ASP A 6 -25.93 -9.70 -3.12
C ASP A 6 -25.08 -10.15 -4.32
N TYR A 7 -23.92 -9.53 -4.52
CA TYR A 7 -22.96 -9.94 -5.56
C TYR A 7 -22.38 -11.32 -5.28
N LEU A 8 -22.02 -11.62 -4.02
CA LEU A 8 -21.49 -12.92 -3.63
C LEU A 8 -22.50 -14.05 -3.83
N THR A 9 -23.76 -13.82 -3.48
CA THR A 9 -24.85 -14.80 -3.67
C THR A 9 -25.20 -15.07 -5.13
N ASN A 10 -24.98 -14.09 -6.01
CA ASN A 10 -25.33 -14.18 -7.44
C ASN A 10 -24.08 -14.38 -8.33
N TRP A 11 -22.91 -14.60 -7.74
CA TRP A 11 -21.65 -14.77 -8.48
C TRP A 11 -21.69 -15.89 -9.51
N GLU A 12 -22.30 -17.03 -9.16
CA GLU A 12 -22.43 -18.20 -10.05
C GLU A 12 -23.47 -18.01 -11.17
N LEU A 13 -24.36 -17.04 -11.05
CA LEU A 13 -25.43 -16.79 -12.01
C LEU A 13 -25.00 -15.89 -13.17
N GLY A 14 -23.73 -15.48 -13.21
CA GLY A 14 -23.20 -14.65 -14.32
C GLY A 14 -23.80 -13.25 -14.39
N ASP A 15 -24.51 -12.82 -13.36
CA ASP A 15 -25.16 -11.54 -13.32
C ASP A 15 -24.18 -10.39 -13.10
N LYS A 16 -24.44 -9.35 -13.85
CA LYS A 16 -23.72 -8.11 -14.11
C LYS A 16 -22.78 -7.62 -13.00
N PRO A 17 -21.56 -7.18 -13.39
CA PRO A 17 -20.63 -6.57 -12.46
C PRO A 17 -21.33 -5.46 -11.67
N ILE A 18 -21.05 -5.36 -10.37
CA ILE A 18 -21.56 -4.30 -9.50
C ILE A 18 -21.06 -2.95 -10.06
N SER A 19 -21.81 -2.41 -10.98
CA SER A 19 -21.40 -1.28 -11.81
C SER A 19 -21.29 0.06 -11.09
N LYS A 20 -21.61 0.16 -9.79
CA LYS A 20 -21.54 1.43 -9.05
C LYS A 20 -21.42 1.22 -7.54
N MET A 21 -20.33 0.67 -7.06
CA MET A 21 -19.94 0.92 -5.67
C MET A 21 -19.19 2.25 -5.61
N GLN A 22 -19.76 3.26 -5.01
CA GLN A 22 -19.15 4.59 -4.93
C GLN A 22 -17.90 4.62 -4.07
N ASN A 23 -17.80 3.74 -3.08
CA ASN A 23 -16.75 3.82 -2.05
C ASN A 23 -15.89 2.56 -1.91
N LEU A 24 -16.38 1.38 -2.26
CA LEU A 24 -15.63 0.14 -2.12
C LEU A 24 -14.97 -0.25 -3.43
N LEU A 25 -13.73 -0.72 -3.35
CA LEU A 25 -13.04 -1.36 -4.47
C LEU A 25 -13.15 -2.87 -4.30
N LEU A 26 -13.56 -3.56 -5.34
CA LEU A 26 -13.79 -5.00 -5.35
C LEU A 26 -12.97 -5.68 -6.42
N THR A 27 -12.50 -6.87 -6.13
CA THR A 27 -11.98 -7.80 -7.13
C THR A 27 -13.04 -8.86 -7.47
N PRO A 28 -13.01 -9.35 -8.70
CA PRO A 28 -12.19 -8.98 -9.85
C PRO A 28 -12.78 -7.82 -10.68
N THR A 29 -13.66 -7.00 -10.11
CA THR A 29 -14.46 -6.02 -10.86
C THR A 29 -13.72 -4.70 -11.16
N ASN A 30 -13.43 -3.89 -10.13
CA ASN A 30 -12.95 -2.53 -10.33
C ASN A 30 -11.66 -2.19 -9.57
N MET A 31 -11.19 -3.05 -8.66
CA MET A 31 -10.08 -2.70 -7.76
C MET A 31 -8.80 -2.36 -8.50
N ARG A 32 -8.35 -3.24 -9.44
CA ARG A 32 -7.10 -2.98 -10.20
C ARG A 32 -7.19 -1.68 -10.99
N LEU A 33 -8.31 -1.44 -11.69
CA LEU A 33 -8.50 -0.22 -12.47
C LEU A 33 -8.49 1.03 -11.58
N ALA A 34 -9.16 0.99 -10.44
CA ALA A 34 -9.18 2.09 -9.49
C ALA A 34 -7.79 2.38 -8.92
N ILE A 35 -7.00 1.36 -8.58
CA ILE A 35 -5.61 1.52 -8.14
C ILE A 35 -4.77 2.18 -9.24
N ILE A 36 -4.91 1.75 -10.48
CA ILE A 36 -4.23 2.37 -11.63
C ILE A 36 -4.58 3.85 -11.72
N GLN A 37 -5.85 4.20 -11.64
CA GLN A 37 -6.30 5.60 -11.68
C GLN A 37 -5.72 6.44 -10.53
N LEU A 38 -5.60 5.87 -9.32
CA LEU A 38 -4.96 6.53 -8.19
C LEU A 38 -3.46 6.77 -8.44
N ILE A 39 -2.75 5.79 -9.00
CA ILE A 39 -1.34 5.95 -9.38
C ILE A 39 -1.19 7.01 -10.48
N GLU A 40 -2.03 6.97 -11.52
CA GLU A 40 -2.00 7.97 -12.61
C GLU A 40 -2.30 9.38 -12.11
N ASN A 41 -3.15 9.53 -11.09
CA ASN A 41 -3.39 10.82 -10.46
C ASN A 41 -2.11 11.36 -9.77
N GLU A 42 -1.36 10.51 -9.08
CA GLU A 42 -0.06 10.93 -8.52
C GLU A 42 0.95 11.30 -9.62
N ILE A 43 1.00 10.56 -10.74
CA ILE A 43 1.81 10.91 -11.91
C ILE A 43 1.41 12.29 -12.45
N LYS A 44 0.11 12.57 -12.60
CA LYS A 44 -0.40 13.87 -13.05
C LYS A 44 0.00 15.01 -12.09
N ASN A 45 -0.04 14.75 -10.78
CA ASN A 45 0.41 15.71 -9.77
C ASN A 45 1.91 15.98 -9.89
N ALA A 46 2.74 14.96 -9.98
CA ALA A 46 4.19 15.09 -10.13
C ALA A 46 4.58 15.87 -11.41
N ASN A 47 3.93 15.58 -12.54
CA ASN A 47 4.14 16.28 -13.81
C ASN A 47 3.78 17.78 -13.74
N LYS A 48 2.86 18.14 -12.83
CA LYS A 48 2.51 19.53 -12.51
C LYS A 48 3.38 20.13 -11.41
N LYS A 49 4.48 19.48 -11.03
CA LYS A 49 5.39 19.87 -9.93
C LYS A 49 4.67 20.02 -8.58
N LYS A 50 3.58 19.30 -8.39
CA LYS A 50 2.88 19.20 -7.11
C LYS A 50 3.42 18.02 -6.30
N PRO A 51 3.30 18.06 -4.96
CA PRO A 51 3.65 16.92 -4.12
C PRO A 51 2.91 15.66 -4.56
N ALA A 52 3.65 14.57 -4.76
CA ALA A 52 3.10 13.29 -5.20
C ALA A 52 3.84 12.15 -4.49
N LYS A 53 3.09 11.30 -3.81
CA LYS A 53 3.65 10.21 -3.01
C LYS A 53 2.67 9.03 -2.94
N ILE A 54 3.22 7.83 -3.01
CA ILE A 54 2.50 6.58 -2.86
C ILE A 54 3.17 5.77 -1.76
N ILE A 55 2.38 5.29 -0.79
CA ILE A 55 2.87 4.34 0.22
C ILE A 55 1.97 3.11 0.15
N ILE A 56 2.57 1.94 -0.07
CA ILE A 56 1.85 0.67 -0.16
C ILE A 56 2.42 -0.31 0.86
N LYS A 57 1.57 -0.76 1.77
CA LYS A 57 1.87 -1.88 2.65
C LYS A 57 1.05 -3.09 2.22
N LEU A 58 1.73 -4.20 1.94
CA LEU A 58 1.12 -5.46 1.52
C LEU A 58 1.89 -6.64 2.15
N ASN A 59 1.26 -7.81 2.07
CA ASN A 59 1.99 -9.04 2.29
C ASN A 59 2.82 -9.41 1.05
N SER A 60 2.23 -9.34 -0.15
CA SER A 60 2.93 -9.65 -1.41
C SER A 60 2.55 -8.69 -2.55
N LEU A 61 3.52 -8.39 -3.41
CA LEU A 61 3.36 -7.56 -4.60
C LEU A 61 4.05 -8.25 -5.78
N THR A 62 3.26 -8.89 -6.64
CA THR A 62 3.75 -9.63 -7.81
C THR A 62 2.94 -9.37 -9.08
N ASP A 63 1.89 -8.52 -9.01
CA ASP A 63 1.08 -8.16 -10.18
C ASP A 63 1.91 -7.32 -11.17
N PRO A 64 2.17 -7.83 -12.39
CA PRO A 64 3.07 -7.16 -13.33
C PRO A 64 2.49 -5.84 -13.84
N ILE A 65 1.16 -5.72 -13.90
CA ILE A 65 0.49 -4.51 -14.35
C ILE A 65 0.69 -3.40 -13.32
N LEU A 66 0.36 -3.65 -12.06
CA LEU A 66 0.52 -2.65 -11.00
C LEU A 66 1.98 -2.26 -10.78
N LEU A 67 2.91 -3.23 -10.86
CA LEU A 67 4.36 -2.95 -10.83
C LEU A 67 4.77 -2.01 -11.97
N SER A 68 4.29 -2.24 -13.20
CA SER A 68 4.60 -1.36 -14.33
C SER A 68 4.12 0.08 -14.10
N TYR A 69 2.95 0.25 -13.49
CA TYR A 69 2.44 1.58 -13.14
C TYR A 69 3.21 2.25 -11.99
N LEU A 70 3.67 1.49 -10.99
CA LEU A 70 4.58 2.02 -9.98
C LEU A 70 5.90 2.48 -10.59
N TYR A 71 6.50 1.74 -11.53
CA TYR A 71 7.69 2.19 -12.24
C TYR A 71 7.44 3.46 -13.07
N LYS A 72 6.29 3.58 -13.75
CA LYS A 72 5.89 4.83 -14.42
C LYS A 72 5.79 5.99 -13.44
N ALA A 73 5.21 5.76 -12.26
CA ALA A 73 5.10 6.78 -11.21
C ALA A 73 6.48 7.25 -10.74
N VAL A 74 7.39 6.32 -10.50
CA VAL A 74 8.76 6.63 -10.10
C VAL A 74 9.52 7.41 -11.19
N LYS A 75 9.37 7.03 -12.47
CA LYS A 75 9.93 7.77 -13.62
C LYS A 75 9.36 9.19 -13.73
N ALA A 76 8.12 9.38 -13.36
CA ALA A 76 7.48 10.70 -13.29
C ALA A 76 7.82 11.50 -12.02
N ASN A 77 8.80 11.06 -11.22
CA ASN A 77 9.22 11.69 -9.97
C ASN A 77 8.19 11.58 -8.81
N VAL A 78 7.28 10.63 -8.83
CA VAL A 78 6.49 10.28 -7.64
C VAL A 78 7.37 9.54 -6.63
N GLU A 79 7.30 9.93 -5.36
CA GLU A 79 7.96 9.21 -4.26
C GLU A 79 7.15 7.94 -3.94
N VAL A 80 7.77 6.76 -4.05
CA VAL A 80 7.10 5.48 -3.82
C VAL A 80 7.76 4.71 -2.69
N HIS A 81 6.99 4.38 -1.65
CA HIS A 81 7.42 3.56 -0.52
C HIS A 81 6.62 2.26 -0.48
N LEU A 82 7.33 1.16 -0.37
CA LEU A 82 6.76 -0.17 -0.26
C LEU A 82 7.16 -0.83 1.07
N ILE A 83 6.19 -1.35 1.80
CA ILE A 83 6.42 -2.20 2.99
C ILE A 83 5.85 -3.58 2.64
N ILE A 84 6.71 -4.50 2.22
CA ILE A 84 6.30 -5.83 1.73
C ILE A 84 6.94 -6.90 2.60
N ARG A 85 6.11 -7.67 3.32
CA ARG A 85 6.59 -8.71 4.23
C ARG A 85 6.97 -10.02 3.52
N GLY A 86 6.24 -10.37 2.49
CA GLY A 86 6.40 -11.63 1.74
C GLY A 86 7.11 -11.40 0.40
N ILE A 87 6.45 -11.76 -0.69
CA ILE A 87 7.05 -11.77 -2.03
C ILE A 87 6.94 -10.37 -2.67
N LEU A 88 8.08 -9.86 -3.13
CA LEU A 88 8.16 -8.70 -4.01
C LEU A 88 8.94 -9.07 -5.28
N THR A 89 8.31 -8.89 -6.44
CA THR A 89 8.96 -9.11 -7.74
C THR A 89 9.41 -7.78 -8.33
N LEU A 90 10.68 -7.42 -8.16
CA LEU A 90 11.25 -6.21 -8.76
C LEU A 90 11.98 -6.57 -10.07
N ASP A 91 11.73 -5.79 -11.12
CA ASP A 91 12.55 -5.82 -12.32
C ASP A 91 13.90 -5.15 -12.03
N LYS A 92 15.01 -5.88 -12.30
CA LYS A 92 16.36 -5.41 -12.00
C LYS A 92 16.74 -4.14 -12.77
N LYS A 93 16.27 -4.00 -14.00
CA LYS A 93 16.56 -2.79 -14.81
C LYS A 93 15.80 -1.59 -14.29
N GLU A 94 14.51 -1.76 -14.01
CA GLU A 94 13.65 -0.68 -13.51
C GLU A 94 14.01 -0.26 -12.08
N ALA A 95 14.34 -1.20 -11.19
CA ALA A 95 14.73 -0.90 -9.81
C ALA A 95 16.05 -0.13 -9.71
N LYS A 96 17.02 -0.38 -10.62
CA LYS A 96 18.30 0.35 -10.66
C LYS A 96 18.18 1.78 -11.18
N LEU A 97 17.17 2.07 -11.98
CA LEU A 97 17.03 3.37 -12.63
C LEU A 97 16.51 4.47 -11.70
N ASN A 98 16.09 4.13 -10.47
CA ASN A 98 15.38 5.14 -9.71
C ASN A 98 15.57 5.07 -8.19
N GLN A 99 16.22 6.10 -7.64
CA GLN A 99 16.43 6.28 -6.19
C GLN A 99 15.13 6.63 -5.41
N LYS A 100 13.99 6.79 -6.10
CA LYS A 100 12.71 7.16 -5.47
C LYS A 100 11.80 5.98 -5.16
N LEU A 101 12.20 4.76 -5.51
CA LEU A 101 11.53 3.55 -5.07
C LEU A 101 12.21 3.00 -3.82
N ASN A 102 11.59 3.20 -2.67
CA ASN A 102 12.05 2.66 -1.40
C ASN A 102 11.19 1.44 -1.03
N ALA A 103 11.78 0.27 -0.99
CA ALA A 103 11.10 -0.95 -0.59
C ALA A 103 11.78 -1.58 0.61
N ILE A 104 10.99 -1.88 1.66
CA ILE A 104 11.46 -2.53 2.87
C ILE A 104 10.56 -3.70 3.25
N SER A 105 11.14 -4.66 3.96
CA SER A 105 10.41 -5.72 4.65
C SER A 105 10.63 -5.60 6.15
N ILE A 106 9.55 -5.72 6.93
CA ILE A 106 9.62 -5.74 8.39
C ILE A 106 9.07 -7.10 8.85
N VAL A 107 9.94 -7.90 9.46
CA VAL A 107 9.59 -9.14 10.14
C VAL A 107 10.15 -9.06 11.55
N ASP A 108 9.27 -9.01 12.54
CA ASP A 108 9.64 -8.85 13.94
C ASP A 108 8.76 -9.78 14.82
N GLN A 109 8.59 -9.44 16.07
CA GLN A 109 7.93 -10.22 17.11
C GLN A 109 6.46 -10.54 16.78
N TYR A 110 5.73 -9.58 16.21
CA TYR A 110 4.33 -9.72 15.89
C TYR A 110 4.09 -9.82 14.39
N LEU A 111 3.12 -10.67 13.99
CA LEU A 111 2.69 -10.78 12.62
C LEU A 111 1.92 -9.53 12.21
N GLU A 112 2.40 -8.85 11.19
CA GLU A 112 1.72 -7.71 10.58
C GLU A 112 1.09 -8.12 9.26
N HIS A 113 -0.24 -8.22 9.24
CA HIS A 113 -0.98 -8.69 8.07
C HIS A 113 -1.87 -7.61 7.44
N ALA A 114 -1.74 -6.38 7.88
CA ALA A 114 -2.48 -5.27 7.32
C ALA A 114 -2.03 -4.95 5.89
N ARG A 115 -3.00 -4.66 5.02
CA ARG A 115 -2.76 -4.10 3.70
C ARG A 115 -3.33 -2.71 3.66
N VAL A 116 -2.46 -1.74 3.36
CA VAL A 116 -2.77 -0.32 3.40
C VAL A 116 -2.24 0.34 2.15
N MET A 117 -3.05 1.18 1.54
CA MET A 117 -2.67 2.00 0.39
C MET A 117 -2.89 3.47 0.72
N ILE A 118 -1.86 4.29 0.55
CA ILE A 118 -1.91 5.73 0.79
C ILE A 118 -1.43 6.45 -0.48
N PHE A 119 -2.27 7.33 -1.01
CA PHE A 119 -1.98 8.21 -2.13
C PHE A 119 -2.07 9.65 -1.64
N HIS A 120 -1.03 10.44 -1.86
CA HIS A 120 -0.92 11.80 -1.34
C HIS A 120 -1.98 12.75 -1.90
N ASN A 121 -2.35 12.58 -3.18
CA ASN A 121 -3.42 13.31 -3.84
C ASN A 121 -3.34 14.84 -3.61
N ASN A 122 -2.14 15.40 -3.75
CA ASN A 122 -1.88 16.82 -3.56
C ASN A 122 -2.34 17.38 -2.19
N GLY A 123 -2.12 16.61 -1.10
CA GLY A 123 -2.45 17.01 0.27
C GLY A 123 -3.85 16.62 0.74
N ASN A 124 -4.65 15.95 -0.11
CA ASN A 124 -5.93 15.36 0.29
C ASN A 124 -5.85 13.84 0.18
N GLU A 125 -5.13 13.24 1.12
CA GLU A 125 -4.74 11.83 1.10
C GLU A 125 -5.95 10.91 0.92
N LYS A 126 -5.79 9.97 -0.02
CA LYS A 126 -6.68 8.83 -0.19
C LYS A 126 -6.06 7.60 0.46
N VAL A 127 -6.70 7.11 1.49
CA VAL A 127 -6.22 5.97 2.29
C VAL A 127 -7.22 4.85 2.21
N TYR A 128 -6.73 3.63 1.97
CA TYR A 128 -7.53 2.42 1.90
C TYR A 128 -6.93 1.32 2.77
N ILE A 129 -7.78 0.54 3.40
CA ILE A 129 -7.43 -0.77 3.95
C ILE A 129 -7.99 -1.86 3.03
N SER A 130 -7.27 -2.96 2.86
CA SER A 130 -7.65 -4.00 1.89
C SER A 130 -7.44 -5.41 2.44
N SER A 131 -8.24 -6.35 1.95
CA SER A 131 -7.96 -7.77 2.10
C SER A 131 -7.01 -8.32 1.03
N ALA A 132 -6.91 -7.64 -0.12
CA ALA A 132 -6.11 -8.06 -1.26
C ALA A 132 -4.62 -7.75 -1.11
N ASP A 133 -3.79 -8.73 -1.44
CA ASP A 133 -2.43 -8.49 -1.91
C ASP A 133 -2.46 -8.09 -3.40
N TRP A 134 -1.41 -7.45 -3.89
CA TRP A 134 -1.29 -7.12 -5.29
C TRP A 134 -0.66 -8.28 -6.07
N MET A 135 -1.45 -9.32 -6.23
CA MET A 135 -1.13 -10.54 -6.96
C MET A 135 -2.24 -10.86 -7.95
N VAL A 136 -1.91 -11.43 -9.10
CA VAL A 136 -2.90 -11.84 -10.12
C VAL A 136 -4.02 -12.67 -9.50
N ARG A 137 -3.70 -13.66 -8.67
CA ARG A 137 -4.70 -14.52 -8.00
C ARG A 137 -5.70 -13.74 -7.13
N ASN A 138 -5.25 -12.66 -6.45
CA ASN A 138 -6.11 -11.84 -5.62
C ASN A 138 -6.97 -10.89 -6.48
N LEU A 139 -6.37 -10.33 -7.52
CA LEU A 139 -7.01 -9.28 -8.31
C LEU A 139 -7.94 -9.83 -9.42
N ASP A 140 -7.71 -11.07 -9.88
CA ASP A 140 -8.47 -11.66 -10.98
C ASP A 140 -9.32 -12.88 -10.58
N HIS A 141 -8.94 -13.61 -9.51
CA HIS A 141 -9.55 -14.91 -9.20
C HIS A 141 -10.16 -14.99 -7.80
N ARG A 142 -10.05 -13.96 -6.99
CA ARG A 142 -10.62 -13.90 -5.64
C ARG A 142 -11.58 -12.73 -5.51
N ILE A 143 -12.50 -12.86 -4.57
CA ILE A 143 -13.33 -11.73 -4.14
C ILE A 143 -12.65 -11.09 -2.95
N GLU A 144 -12.11 -9.89 -3.18
CA GLU A 144 -11.40 -9.09 -2.20
C GLU A 144 -12.00 -7.68 -2.16
N VAL A 145 -11.83 -7.01 -1.03
CA VAL A 145 -12.41 -5.68 -0.80
C VAL A 145 -11.31 -4.72 -0.35
N ALA A 146 -11.34 -3.50 -0.89
CA ALA A 146 -10.64 -2.36 -0.30
C ALA A 146 -11.65 -1.28 0.07
N ALA A 147 -11.55 -0.81 1.32
CA ALA A 147 -12.42 0.21 1.90
C ALA A 147 -11.63 1.51 2.13
N PRO A 148 -12.16 2.68 1.68
CA PRO A 148 -11.55 3.96 1.97
C PRO A 148 -11.72 4.34 3.44
N ILE A 149 -10.71 4.94 4.02
CA ILE A 149 -10.77 5.54 5.35
C ILE A 149 -11.23 6.99 5.19
N LEU A 150 -12.48 7.24 5.54
CA LEU A 150 -13.11 8.56 5.35
C LEU A 150 -12.96 9.45 6.59
N ASP A 151 -13.00 8.88 7.78
CA ASP A 151 -12.83 9.63 9.02
C ASP A 151 -11.41 10.24 9.10
N PRO A 152 -11.29 11.57 9.28
CA PRO A 152 -9.99 12.23 9.29
C PRO A 152 -9.08 11.80 10.45
N LYS A 153 -9.65 11.47 11.61
CA LYS A 153 -8.87 11.06 12.80
C LYS A 153 -8.27 9.67 12.58
N ILE A 154 -9.10 8.72 12.11
CA ILE A 154 -8.66 7.35 11.79
C ILE A 154 -7.66 7.38 10.64
N LYS A 155 -7.91 8.20 9.61
CA LYS A 155 -6.99 8.39 8.48
C LYS A 155 -5.61 8.84 8.97
N LYS A 156 -5.57 9.90 9.78
CA LYS A 156 -4.33 10.42 10.34
C LYS A 156 -3.59 9.37 11.17
N GLU A 157 -4.31 8.65 12.03
CA GLU A 157 -3.73 7.60 12.86
C GLU A 157 -3.08 6.49 12.02
N LEU A 158 -3.77 6.05 10.98
CA LEU A 158 -3.24 5.02 10.08
C LEU A 158 -2.01 5.52 9.32
N ILE A 159 -2.01 6.76 8.85
CA ILE A 159 -0.85 7.39 8.20
C ILE A 159 0.32 7.48 9.18
N ASP A 160 0.09 7.88 10.43
CA ASP A 160 1.12 7.98 11.47
C ASP A 160 1.75 6.59 11.73
N ILE A 161 0.94 5.53 11.89
CA ILE A 161 1.42 4.15 12.08
C ILE A 161 2.28 3.69 10.89
N ILE A 162 1.84 3.94 9.67
CA ILE A 162 2.61 3.57 8.47
C ILE A 162 3.92 4.36 8.39
N ASN A 163 3.90 5.64 8.75
CA ASN A 163 5.12 6.45 8.81
C ASN A 163 6.09 6.00 9.93
N ILE A 164 5.58 5.49 11.05
CA ILE A 164 6.39 4.84 12.09
C ILE A 164 7.10 3.61 11.49
N GLN A 165 6.39 2.78 10.73
CA GLN A 165 6.97 1.59 10.10
C GLN A 165 8.06 1.94 9.08
N LEU A 166 7.89 2.99 8.29
CA LEU A 166 8.91 3.44 7.34
C LEU A 166 10.20 3.94 7.98
N LYS A 167 10.18 4.26 9.28
CA LYS A 167 11.35 4.70 10.06
C LYS A 167 12.12 3.55 10.73
N ASP A 168 11.61 2.31 10.63
CA ASP A 168 12.27 1.17 11.26
C ASP A 168 13.70 1.00 10.73
N ASN A 169 14.65 0.99 11.65
CA ASN A 169 16.08 0.77 11.35
C ASN A 169 16.70 -0.36 12.19
N GLN A 170 15.85 -1.18 12.83
CA GLN A 170 16.30 -2.32 13.63
C GLN A 170 15.88 -3.66 13.02
N LYS A 171 14.70 -3.70 12.43
CA LYS A 171 14.10 -4.91 11.85
C LYS A 171 13.85 -4.81 10.36
N ALA A 172 13.74 -3.58 9.84
CA ALA A 172 13.53 -3.36 8.43
C ALA A 172 14.75 -3.83 7.60
N ARG A 173 14.45 -4.55 6.52
CA ARG A 173 15.42 -5.00 5.52
C ARG A 173 15.10 -4.35 4.19
N ILE A 174 16.13 -3.93 3.48
CA ILE A 174 15.98 -3.37 2.15
C ILE A 174 15.59 -4.49 1.18
N LEU A 175 14.53 -4.26 0.43
CA LEU A 175 14.12 -5.11 -0.67
C LEU A 175 14.68 -4.51 -1.96
N ASP A 176 15.78 -5.06 -2.41
CA ASP A 176 16.44 -4.70 -3.66
C ASP A 176 16.27 -5.79 -4.72
N ALA A 177 16.59 -5.45 -5.96
CA ALA A 177 16.51 -6.41 -7.08
C ALA A 177 17.60 -7.49 -7.04
N GLU A 178 18.64 -7.30 -6.25
CA GLU A 178 19.72 -8.26 -6.00
C GLU A 178 19.37 -9.24 -4.87
N LEU A 179 18.28 -9.01 -4.13
CA LEU A 179 17.85 -9.82 -2.98
C LEU A 179 18.94 -9.96 -1.89
N LEU A 180 19.70 -8.90 -1.65
CA LEU A 180 20.81 -8.91 -0.70
C LEU A 180 20.36 -9.00 0.76
N ASN A 181 19.08 -8.76 1.03
CA ASN A 181 18.46 -8.88 2.36
C ASN A 181 19.19 -8.10 3.46
N LYS A 182 19.75 -6.95 3.11
CA LYS A 182 20.48 -6.08 4.04
C LYS A 182 19.53 -5.34 4.97
N TYR A 183 19.92 -5.17 6.22
CA TYR A 183 19.19 -4.28 7.12
C TYR A 183 19.26 -2.83 6.65
N VAL A 184 18.19 -2.09 6.90
CA VAL A 184 18.23 -0.63 6.77
C VAL A 184 19.32 -0.11 7.71
N PRO A 185 20.24 0.78 7.24
CA PRO A 185 21.31 1.30 8.07
C PRO A 185 20.76 1.95 9.35
N SER A 186 21.24 1.50 10.50
CA SER A 186 20.87 2.11 11.77
C SER A 186 21.60 3.44 11.94
N GLY A 187 20.85 4.52 12.11
CA GLY A 187 21.38 5.81 12.53
C GLY A 187 21.80 5.80 14.02
N ARG A 188 22.12 6.98 14.56
CA ARG A 188 22.48 7.13 16.00
C ARG A 188 21.35 6.67 16.93
N MET A 189 20.10 6.85 16.54
CA MET A 189 18.93 6.42 17.30
C MET A 189 18.38 5.10 16.72
N LYS A 190 18.24 4.11 17.60
CA LYS A 190 17.56 2.86 17.28
C LYS A 190 16.06 3.10 17.27
N PHE A 191 15.40 2.63 16.21
CA PHE A 191 13.96 2.81 16.03
C PHE A 191 13.33 1.49 15.59
N LYS A 192 12.57 0.87 16.50
CA LYS A 192 11.89 -0.40 16.28
C LYS A 192 10.40 -0.15 16.13
N SER A 193 9.88 -0.29 14.93
CA SER A 193 8.54 0.19 14.58
C SER A 193 7.40 -0.44 15.38
N GLN A 194 7.50 -1.72 15.75
CA GLN A 194 6.45 -2.36 16.54
C GLN A 194 6.36 -1.79 17.97
N GLU A 195 7.50 -1.51 18.60
CA GLU A 195 7.55 -0.86 19.92
C GLU A 195 7.06 0.58 19.86
N GLU A 196 7.48 1.32 18.83
CA GLU A 196 7.06 2.71 18.62
C GLU A 196 5.57 2.84 18.27
N THR A 197 5.01 1.89 17.52
CA THR A 197 3.56 1.82 17.26
C THR A 197 2.79 1.58 18.57
N TYR A 198 3.27 0.67 19.41
CA TYR A 198 2.67 0.43 20.72
C TYR A 198 2.71 1.70 21.60
N ASN A 199 3.86 2.37 21.67
CA ASN A 199 4.03 3.60 22.45
C ASN A 199 3.11 4.72 21.94
N TYR A 200 3.00 4.88 20.62
CA TYR A 200 2.11 5.84 19.99
C TYR A 200 0.64 5.61 20.37
N LEU A 201 0.16 4.37 20.28
CA LEU A 201 -1.22 4.01 20.63
C LEU A 201 -1.49 4.13 22.14
N LYS A 202 -0.53 3.70 22.99
CA LYS A 202 -0.62 3.84 24.45
C LYS A 202 -0.67 5.31 24.89
N GLY A 203 0.07 6.17 24.21
CA GLY A 203 0.03 7.62 24.47
C GLY A 203 -1.35 8.23 24.18
N LYS A 204 -2.03 7.79 23.12
CA LYS A 204 -3.39 8.25 22.80
C LYS A 204 -4.45 7.81 23.83
N ASN A 205 -4.36 6.58 24.32
CA ASN A 205 -5.32 6.06 25.28
C ASN A 205 -5.23 6.73 26.68
N ARG A 206 -4.23 7.57 26.94
CA ARG A 206 -4.12 8.35 28.18
C ARG A 206 -4.91 9.66 28.17
N TYR A 207 -5.45 10.06 27.02
CA TYR A 207 -6.15 11.32 26.83
C TYR A 207 -7.63 11.13 26.43
N ASN A 208 -8.14 9.90 26.46
CA ASN A 208 -9.55 9.53 26.37
C ASN A 208 -10.01 9.00 27.74
#